data_587155ee2228d4edd4d62f451f1def64
#
_entry.id   587155ee2228d4edd4d62f451f1def64
#
_cell.length_a   1.000
_cell.length_b   1.000
_cell.length_c   1.000
_cell.angle_alpha   90.00
_cell.angle_beta   90.00
_cell.angle_gamma   90.00
#
_symmetry.space_group_name_H-M   'P 1'
#
loop_
_entity.id
_entity.type
_entity.pdbx_description
1 polymer ?
#
loop_
_entity_poly.entity_id
_entity_poly.type
_entity_poly.pdbx_seq_one_letter_code
_entity_poly.pdbx_strand_id
1 'polypeptide(L)'
;MMKSCLIVTKYMRLPVTSFELPASSCRLVCVITLLALTACSGTPPSDAVAQIPPPPDVAAAPADATRTSTNMATKVIAAGTGTRHPRPNSTVTVHYTGWTTDGRTFDSSTRGEPSTFRLDKVIAGWTEGVQMMVEGEKRRFWIPARLAYEGVPGRPQGTLVFDIELIRIVS
;
A
#
# COMPACT_ATOMS: atom_id res chain seq x y z
N MET A 1 41.36 2.01 -31.19
CA MET A 1 40.78 1.89 -32.55
C MET A 1 39.26 2.04 -32.42
N MET A 2 38.78 3.13 -32.97
CA MET A 2 37.37 3.56 -33.02
C MET A 2 36.55 2.69 -33.94
N LYS A 3 35.28 2.47 -33.61
CA LYS A 3 34.21 2.45 -34.62
C LYS A 3 32.87 2.79 -33.97
N SER A 4 32.49 4.05 -34.24
CA SER A 4 31.13 4.57 -34.09
C SER A 4 30.15 3.83 -35.02
N CYS A 5 28.95 3.56 -34.53
CA CYS A 5 27.81 3.22 -35.37
C CYS A 5 26.67 4.18 -35.09
N LEU A 6 26.51 5.14 -36.02
CA LEU A 6 25.37 6.07 -36.11
C LEU A 6 24.17 5.32 -36.67
N ILE A 7 23.05 5.33 -35.95
CA ILE A 7 21.75 4.93 -36.50
C ILE A 7 20.96 6.21 -36.77
N VAL A 8 20.78 6.48 -38.06
CA VAL A 8 20.00 7.59 -38.60
C VAL A 8 18.49 7.29 -38.46
N THR A 9 17.80 8.10 -37.68
CA THR A 9 16.34 8.07 -37.60
C THR A 9 15.73 8.78 -38.81
N LYS A 10 15.08 8.02 -39.69
CA LYS A 10 14.40 8.48 -40.88
C LYS A 10 13.00 8.97 -40.53
N TYR A 11 12.82 10.30 -40.50
CA TYR A 11 11.50 10.94 -40.40
C TYR A 11 10.74 10.76 -41.70
N MET A 12 9.64 10.01 -41.63
CA MET A 12 8.69 9.86 -42.72
C MET A 12 7.60 10.93 -42.56
N ARG A 13 7.69 11.99 -43.39
CA ARG A 13 6.65 13.01 -43.54
C ARG A 13 5.49 12.42 -44.39
N LEU A 14 4.30 12.40 -43.83
CA LEU A 14 3.06 12.15 -44.58
C LEU A 14 2.54 13.49 -45.14
N PRO A 15 2.03 13.52 -46.39
CA PRO A 15 1.49 14.72 -46.99
C PRO A 15 0.10 15.04 -46.44
N VAL A 16 -0.10 16.31 -46.09
CA VAL A 16 -1.40 16.87 -45.79
C VAL A 16 -2.13 17.13 -47.12
N THR A 17 -3.13 16.32 -47.43
CA THR A 17 -4.07 16.60 -48.50
C THR A 17 -5.19 17.49 -47.97
N SER A 18 -5.18 18.75 -48.38
CA SER A 18 -6.28 19.67 -48.20
C SER A 18 -7.48 19.19 -48.99
N PHE A 19 -8.57 18.87 -48.30
CA PHE A 19 -9.86 18.59 -48.93
C PHE A 19 -10.70 19.85 -48.79
N GLU A 20 -10.80 20.62 -49.91
CA GLU A 20 -11.72 21.75 -50.01
C GLU A 20 -13.13 21.23 -50.23
N LEU A 21 -14.05 21.67 -49.38
CA LEU A 21 -15.49 21.46 -49.55
C LEU A 21 -16.11 22.59 -50.35
N PRO A 22 -16.92 22.32 -51.38
CA PRO A 22 -17.65 23.37 -52.05
C PRO A 22 -18.86 23.83 -51.23
N ALA A 23 -18.94 25.14 -51.06
CA ALA A 23 -20.12 25.79 -50.57
C ALA A 23 -21.23 25.79 -51.64
N SER A 24 -22.28 25.06 -51.45
CA SER A 24 -23.60 25.48 -51.94
C SER A 24 -24.72 24.51 -51.49
N SER A 25 -25.76 25.15 -51.04
CA SER A 25 -27.15 24.68 -51.01
C SER A 25 -27.68 23.93 -49.79
N CYS A 26 -28.49 24.72 -49.13
CA CYS A 26 -29.86 24.42 -48.75
C CYS A 26 -30.12 23.64 -47.46
N ARG A 27 -30.46 24.45 -46.49
CA ARG A 27 -31.68 24.36 -45.68
C ARG A 27 -32.26 22.98 -45.45
N LEU A 28 -32.51 22.79 -44.17
CA LEU A 28 -33.51 21.88 -43.61
C LEU A 28 -32.98 20.45 -43.37
N VAL A 29 -32.52 20.23 -42.20
CA VAL A 29 -33.07 19.34 -41.17
C VAL A 29 -32.25 19.49 -39.91
N CYS A 30 -32.67 20.42 -39.11
CA CYS A 30 -32.31 20.49 -37.71
C CYS A 30 -33.23 19.52 -36.98
N VAL A 31 -32.87 18.34 -36.70
CA VAL A 31 -33.43 17.53 -35.62
C VAL A 31 -32.47 16.37 -35.32
N ILE A 32 -32.00 16.40 -34.10
CA ILE A 32 -31.66 15.26 -33.23
C ILE A 32 -30.39 14.48 -33.55
N THR A 33 -29.37 14.76 -32.78
CA THR A 33 -28.94 13.83 -31.73
C THR A 33 -27.95 14.53 -30.80
N LEU A 34 -28.51 15.12 -29.78
CA LEU A 34 -27.75 15.46 -28.57
C LEU A 34 -27.46 14.14 -27.86
N LEU A 35 -26.41 13.43 -28.29
CA LEU A 35 -25.87 12.35 -27.50
C LEU A 35 -25.15 12.97 -26.33
N ALA A 36 -25.86 13.04 -25.20
CA ALA A 36 -25.28 13.33 -23.91
C ALA A 36 -24.22 12.27 -23.60
N LEU A 37 -22.95 12.63 -23.76
CA LEU A 37 -21.87 11.96 -23.07
C LEU A 37 -22.06 12.29 -21.59
N THR A 38 -22.81 11.46 -20.88
CA THR A 38 -22.73 11.38 -19.43
C THR A 38 -21.35 10.83 -19.09
N ALA A 39 -20.38 11.74 -18.93
CA ALA A 39 -19.15 11.44 -18.24
C ALA A 39 -19.54 11.04 -16.81
N CYS A 40 -19.54 9.76 -16.50
CA CYS A 40 -19.51 9.26 -15.12
C CYS A 40 -18.22 9.75 -14.50
N SER A 41 -18.24 10.96 -13.95
CA SER A 41 -17.26 11.41 -12.98
C SER A 41 -17.54 10.63 -11.70
N GLY A 42 -17.06 9.40 -11.64
CA GLY A 42 -16.92 8.66 -10.41
C GLY A 42 -15.88 9.39 -9.56
N THR A 43 -16.35 10.25 -8.66
CA THR A 43 -15.51 10.80 -7.59
C THR A 43 -14.99 9.59 -6.81
N PRO A 44 -13.67 9.35 -6.71
CA PRO A 44 -13.17 8.28 -5.86
C PRO A 44 -13.58 8.60 -4.42
N PRO A 45 -14.01 7.59 -3.63
CA PRO A 45 -14.34 7.81 -2.24
C PRO A 45 -13.16 8.45 -1.52
N SER A 46 -13.40 9.54 -0.80
CA SER A 46 -12.37 10.39 -0.18
C SER A 46 -11.64 9.75 1.01
N ASP A 47 -11.94 8.50 1.32
CA ASP A 47 -11.36 7.73 2.43
C ASP A 47 -10.42 6.60 1.98
N ALA A 48 -9.98 6.60 0.73
CA ALA A 48 -9.01 5.63 0.26
C ALA A 48 -7.65 5.94 0.92
N VAL A 49 -7.25 5.13 1.90
CA VAL A 49 -5.87 5.09 2.39
C VAL A 49 -4.97 5.03 1.17
N ALA A 50 -4.11 6.04 1.01
CA ALA A 50 -3.27 6.11 -0.19
C ALA A 50 -2.45 4.83 -0.30
N GLN A 51 -2.59 4.11 -1.41
CA GLN A 51 -1.96 2.81 -1.61
C GLN A 51 -0.44 2.93 -1.48
N ILE A 52 0.11 2.21 -0.52
CA ILE A 52 1.55 2.03 -0.34
C ILE A 52 1.88 0.69 -0.99
N PRO A 53 2.85 0.63 -1.91
CA PRO A 53 3.20 -0.61 -2.58
C PRO A 53 3.44 -1.74 -1.57
N PRO A 54 2.79 -2.90 -1.74
CA PRO A 54 3.00 -4.03 -0.85
C PRO A 54 4.40 -4.63 -1.05
N PRO A 55 4.96 -5.25 -0.02
CA PRO A 55 6.19 -6.01 -0.17
C PRO A 55 5.98 -7.26 -1.04
N PRO A 56 7.03 -7.79 -1.66
CA PRO A 56 6.92 -8.95 -2.56
C PRO A 56 6.41 -10.23 -1.88
N ASP A 57 6.58 -10.32 -0.58
CA ASP A 57 6.16 -11.46 0.27
C ASP A 57 4.85 -11.21 1.04
N VAL A 58 4.04 -10.24 0.60
CA VAL A 58 2.77 -9.90 1.26
C VAL A 58 1.76 -11.06 1.25
N ALA A 59 1.74 -11.86 0.18
CA ALA A 59 0.78 -12.95 0.02
C ALA A 59 1.01 -14.10 1.03
N ALA A 60 2.26 -14.36 1.40
CA ALA A 60 2.62 -15.41 2.37
C ALA A 60 3.99 -15.12 3.00
N ALA A 61 4.16 -15.54 4.25
CA ALA A 61 5.44 -15.44 4.92
C ALA A 61 6.49 -16.33 4.20
N PRO A 62 7.69 -15.81 3.94
CA PRO A 62 8.75 -16.58 3.31
C PRO A 62 9.24 -17.71 4.23
N ALA A 63 9.95 -18.68 3.65
CA ALA A 63 10.41 -19.87 4.38
C ALA A 63 11.41 -19.54 5.50
N ASP A 64 12.15 -18.43 5.37
CA ASP A 64 13.11 -17.93 6.36
C ASP A 64 12.47 -17.07 7.47
N ALA A 65 11.15 -16.87 7.45
CA ALA A 65 10.45 -16.19 8.52
C ALA A 65 10.39 -17.07 9.79
N THR A 66 10.68 -16.46 10.93
CA THR A 66 10.53 -17.11 12.25
C THR A 66 9.05 -17.23 12.59
N ARG A 67 8.63 -18.40 13.10
CA ARG A 67 7.25 -18.60 13.59
C ARG A 67 7.21 -18.64 15.10
N THR A 68 6.22 -17.98 15.67
CA THR A 68 5.92 -18.02 17.10
C THR A 68 5.05 -19.24 17.46
N SER A 69 4.89 -19.50 18.75
CA SER A 69 3.99 -20.56 19.27
C SER A 69 2.54 -20.37 18.87
N THR A 70 2.13 -19.14 18.61
CA THR A 70 0.81 -18.76 18.10
C THR A 70 0.71 -18.83 16.58
N ASN A 71 1.73 -19.39 15.89
CA ASN A 71 1.78 -19.50 14.44
C ASN A 71 1.77 -18.14 13.69
N MET A 72 2.09 -17.05 14.36
CA MET A 72 2.41 -15.78 13.72
C MET A 72 3.80 -15.88 13.11
N ALA A 73 3.96 -15.44 11.84
CA ALA A 73 5.28 -15.38 11.22
C ALA A 73 5.87 -13.97 11.36
N THR A 74 7.18 -13.89 11.50
CA THR A 74 7.88 -12.62 11.67
C THR A 74 9.26 -12.64 11.00
N LYS A 75 9.69 -11.48 10.48
CA LYS A 75 11.00 -11.31 9.86
C LYS A 75 11.56 -9.93 10.19
N VAL A 76 12.78 -9.87 10.69
CA VAL A 76 13.51 -8.61 10.90
C VAL A 76 13.87 -8.03 9.54
N ILE A 77 13.46 -6.79 9.28
CA ILE A 77 13.80 -6.03 8.06
C ILE A 77 15.02 -5.16 8.30
N ALA A 78 15.07 -4.50 9.46
CA ALA A 78 16.24 -3.75 9.92
C ALA A 78 16.41 -3.97 11.42
N ALA A 79 17.63 -4.27 11.84
CA ALA A 79 17.95 -4.46 13.25
C ALA A 79 17.90 -3.11 13.99
N GLY A 80 17.36 -3.13 15.21
CA GLY A 80 17.35 -1.99 16.09
C GLY A 80 18.67 -1.85 16.85
N THR A 81 18.83 -0.71 17.52
CA THR A 81 20.00 -0.42 18.39
C THR A 81 19.65 -0.44 19.86
N GLY A 82 18.36 -0.52 20.19
CA GLY A 82 17.89 -0.63 21.57
C GLY A 82 18.24 -1.98 22.21
N THR A 83 18.21 -2.01 23.54
CA THR A 83 18.44 -3.24 24.33
C THR A 83 17.22 -3.66 25.15
N ARG A 84 16.22 -2.77 25.22
CA ARG A 84 14.98 -3.01 25.96
C ARG A 84 13.88 -3.50 25.05
N HIS A 85 13.10 -4.47 25.54
CA HIS A 85 11.87 -4.90 24.92
C HIS A 85 10.65 -4.28 25.62
N PRO A 86 9.59 -3.92 24.88
CA PRO A 86 8.34 -3.48 25.50
C PRO A 86 7.69 -4.61 26.31
N ARG A 87 6.97 -4.22 27.35
CA ARG A 87 6.11 -5.14 28.13
C ARG A 87 4.68 -5.14 27.53
N PRO A 88 3.83 -6.12 27.89
CA PRO A 88 2.46 -6.19 27.38
C PRO A 88 1.61 -4.93 27.57
N ASN A 89 1.88 -4.15 28.62
CA ASN A 89 1.18 -2.90 28.96
C ASN A 89 1.96 -1.64 28.61
N SER A 90 3.11 -1.76 27.95
CA SER A 90 3.92 -0.61 27.54
C SER A 90 3.20 0.27 26.52
N THR A 91 3.51 1.56 26.59
CA THR A 91 3.16 2.53 25.56
C THR A 91 4.34 2.67 24.61
N VAL A 92 4.10 2.50 23.32
CA VAL A 92 5.12 2.52 22.27
C VAL A 92 4.76 3.53 21.19
N THR A 93 5.78 4.15 20.60
CA THR A 93 5.66 5.00 19.42
C THR A 93 6.24 4.26 18.22
N VAL A 94 5.45 4.13 17.15
CA VAL A 94 5.80 3.33 15.98
C VAL A 94 5.45 4.05 14.69
N HIS A 95 6.18 3.74 13.62
CA HIS A 95 5.66 3.82 12.25
C HIS A 95 5.20 2.44 11.82
N TYR A 96 4.10 2.39 11.06
CA TYR A 96 3.60 1.12 10.55
C TYR A 96 2.88 1.28 9.22
N THR A 97 2.79 0.17 8.50
CA THR A 97 1.88 0.00 7.36
C THR A 97 1.29 -1.38 7.44
N GLY A 98 -0.02 -1.48 7.21
CA GLY A 98 -0.77 -2.72 7.21
C GLY A 98 -1.37 -3.02 5.83
N TRP A 99 -1.19 -4.26 5.36
CA TRP A 99 -1.76 -4.78 4.12
C TRP A 99 -2.58 -6.05 4.38
N THR A 100 -3.56 -6.25 3.52
CA THR A 100 -4.17 -7.55 3.31
C THR A 100 -3.27 -8.41 2.41
N THR A 101 -3.44 -9.73 2.42
CA THR A 101 -2.59 -10.66 1.63
C THR A 101 -2.73 -10.49 0.12
N ASP A 102 -3.75 -9.79 -0.36
CA ASP A 102 -3.91 -9.37 -1.76
C ASP A 102 -3.14 -8.08 -2.10
N GLY A 103 -2.38 -7.53 -1.14
CA GLY A 103 -1.52 -6.36 -1.32
C GLY A 103 -2.21 -5.00 -1.14
N ARG A 104 -3.48 -4.97 -0.75
CA ARG A 104 -4.18 -3.71 -0.49
C ARG A 104 -3.79 -3.13 0.86
N THR A 105 -3.31 -1.89 0.86
CA THR A 105 -3.06 -1.13 2.10
C THR A 105 -4.39 -0.78 2.75
N PHE A 106 -4.55 -1.08 4.03
CA PHE A 106 -5.76 -0.72 4.78
C PHE A 106 -5.49 0.31 5.88
N ASP A 107 -4.24 0.45 6.34
CA ASP A 107 -3.87 1.42 7.37
C ASP A 107 -2.38 1.73 7.32
N SER A 108 -1.97 2.97 7.63
CA SER A 108 -0.56 3.37 7.68
C SER A 108 -0.36 4.69 8.40
N SER A 109 0.75 4.82 9.12
CA SER A 109 1.24 6.06 9.70
C SER A 109 2.41 6.69 8.92
N THR A 110 2.97 6.01 7.90
CA THR A 110 4.23 6.41 7.26
C THR A 110 4.19 7.71 6.45
N ARG A 111 3.00 8.25 6.20
CA ARG A 111 2.82 9.55 5.52
C ARG A 111 2.53 10.71 6.48
N GLY A 112 2.52 10.45 7.77
CA GLY A 112 2.27 11.42 8.82
C GLY A 112 3.21 11.23 10.00
N GLU A 113 2.77 11.68 11.15
CA GLU A 113 3.51 11.50 12.39
C GLU A 113 3.45 10.05 12.89
N PRO A 114 4.49 9.59 13.61
CA PRO A 114 4.46 8.30 14.28
C PRO A 114 3.26 8.19 15.23
N SER A 115 2.66 7.01 15.27
CA SER A 115 1.50 6.75 16.12
C SER A 115 1.94 6.15 17.46
N THR A 116 1.25 6.54 18.54
CA THR A 116 1.54 6.05 19.89
C THR A 116 0.39 5.18 20.37
N PHE A 117 0.70 3.96 20.80
CA PHE A 117 -0.27 2.96 21.25
C PHE A 117 0.15 2.32 22.55
N ARG A 118 -0.83 1.95 23.38
CA ARG A 118 -0.62 0.99 24.47
C ARG A 118 -0.79 -0.43 23.91
N LEU A 119 0.14 -1.32 24.19
CA LEU A 119 0.15 -2.67 23.64
C LEU A 119 -1.01 -3.55 24.15
N ASP A 120 -1.61 -3.23 25.29
CA ASP A 120 -2.81 -3.90 25.83
C ASP A 120 -4.12 -3.42 25.17
N LYS A 121 -4.07 -2.46 24.23
CA LYS A 121 -5.23 -1.87 23.53
C LYS A 121 -5.21 -2.08 22.02
N VAL A 122 -4.25 -2.85 21.53
CA VAL A 122 -4.13 -3.21 20.12
C VAL A 122 -4.48 -4.68 19.91
N ILE A 123 -4.46 -5.15 18.65
CA ILE A 123 -4.71 -6.56 18.33
C ILE A 123 -3.66 -7.46 18.99
N ALA A 124 -4.06 -8.69 19.31
CA ALA A 124 -3.19 -9.64 20.03
C ALA A 124 -1.86 -9.90 19.30
N GLY A 125 -1.86 -9.93 17.96
CA GLY A 125 -0.65 -10.08 17.17
C GLY A 125 0.34 -8.92 17.35
N TRP A 126 -0.13 -7.69 17.54
CA TRP A 126 0.73 -6.55 17.88
C TRP A 126 1.27 -6.64 19.30
N THR A 127 0.38 -6.98 20.27
CA THR A 127 0.81 -7.18 21.66
C THR A 127 1.93 -8.21 21.74
N GLU A 128 1.82 -9.32 21.03
CA GLU A 128 2.85 -10.37 20.99
C GLU A 128 4.08 -9.91 20.21
N GLY A 129 3.88 -9.41 19.00
CA GLY A 129 4.97 -9.12 18.05
C GLY A 129 5.88 -7.97 18.50
N VAL A 130 5.29 -6.86 18.96
CA VAL A 130 6.09 -5.68 19.35
C VAL A 130 6.94 -5.95 20.59
N GLN A 131 6.54 -6.86 21.48
CA GLN A 131 7.37 -7.30 22.61
C GLN A 131 8.66 -8.02 22.18
N MET A 132 8.71 -8.52 20.93
CA MET A 132 9.92 -9.15 20.37
C MET A 132 10.90 -8.11 19.80
N MET A 133 10.49 -6.86 19.67
CA MET A 133 11.26 -5.78 19.04
C MET A 133 12.05 -4.98 20.08
N VAL A 134 13.09 -4.30 19.59
CA VAL A 134 13.83 -3.26 20.36
C VAL A 134 13.70 -1.92 19.64
N GLU A 135 14.01 -0.82 20.31
CA GLU A 135 13.97 0.53 19.71
C GLU A 135 14.89 0.62 18.49
N GLY A 136 14.40 1.25 17.42
CA GLY A 136 15.05 1.36 16.12
C GLY A 136 14.88 0.14 15.20
N GLU A 137 14.24 -0.92 15.68
CA GLU A 137 14.02 -2.12 14.87
C GLU A 137 12.83 -1.94 13.94
N LYS A 138 12.97 -2.44 12.70
CA LYS A 138 11.86 -2.63 11.75
C LYS A 138 11.65 -4.10 11.50
N ARG A 139 10.40 -4.56 11.68
CA ARG A 139 10.04 -5.97 11.58
C ARG A 139 8.74 -6.13 10.83
N ARG A 140 8.67 -7.18 10.00
CA ARG A 140 7.44 -7.61 9.32
C ARG A 140 6.79 -8.73 10.07
N PHE A 141 5.45 -8.67 10.13
CA PHE A 141 4.61 -9.66 10.78
C PHE A 141 3.51 -10.12 9.83
N TRP A 142 3.29 -11.43 9.74
CA TRP A 142 2.12 -12.05 9.12
C TRP A 142 1.24 -12.57 10.25
N ILE A 143 0.22 -11.81 10.59
CA ILE A 143 -0.65 -12.01 11.74
C ILE A 143 -1.86 -12.81 11.30
N PRO A 144 -2.06 -14.05 11.76
CA PRO A 144 -3.24 -14.83 11.42
C PRO A 144 -4.52 -14.18 11.96
N ALA A 145 -5.65 -14.43 11.29
CA ALA A 145 -6.94 -13.78 11.56
C ALA A 145 -7.31 -13.76 13.05
N ARG A 146 -7.14 -14.86 13.77
CA ARG A 146 -7.47 -14.99 15.20
C ARG A 146 -6.67 -14.06 16.12
N LEU A 147 -5.53 -13.56 15.67
CA LEU A 147 -4.70 -12.57 16.39
C LEU A 147 -4.88 -11.14 15.85
N ALA A 148 -5.76 -10.97 14.87
CA ALA A 148 -6.09 -9.70 14.23
C ALA A 148 -7.55 -9.31 14.48
N TYR A 149 -8.37 -9.18 13.43
CA TYR A 149 -9.76 -8.70 13.51
C TYR A 149 -10.79 -9.77 13.15
N GLU A 150 -10.50 -11.05 13.38
CA GLU A 150 -11.42 -12.14 13.05
C GLU A 150 -12.81 -11.90 13.64
N GLY A 151 -13.84 -11.92 12.77
CA GLY A 151 -15.23 -11.71 13.17
C GLY A 151 -15.61 -10.27 13.54
N VAL A 152 -14.71 -9.29 13.43
CA VAL A 152 -15.03 -7.88 13.69
C VAL A 152 -15.59 -7.22 12.42
N PRO A 153 -16.88 -6.81 12.40
CA PRO A 153 -17.48 -6.17 11.23
C PRO A 153 -16.74 -4.87 10.84
N GLY A 154 -16.59 -4.63 9.53
CA GLY A 154 -15.96 -3.41 9.02
C GLY A 154 -14.42 -3.38 9.13
N ARG A 155 -13.80 -4.44 9.64
CA ARG A 155 -12.34 -4.58 9.69
C ARG A 155 -11.85 -5.58 8.65
N PRO A 156 -10.58 -5.45 8.18
CA PRO A 156 -9.99 -6.43 7.27
C PRO A 156 -10.00 -7.83 7.88
N GLN A 157 -10.43 -8.81 7.11
CA GLN A 157 -10.50 -10.20 7.53
C GLN A 157 -9.31 -11.01 7.00
N GLY A 158 -9.06 -12.17 7.58
CA GLY A 158 -7.98 -13.07 7.18
C GLY A 158 -6.63 -12.69 7.79
N THR A 159 -5.57 -13.24 7.23
CA THR A 159 -4.19 -12.90 7.63
C THR A 159 -3.86 -11.46 7.23
N LEU A 160 -3.28 -10.72 8.14
CA LEU A 160 -2.84 -9.34 7.90
C LEU A 160 -1.32 -9.26 7.95
N VAL A 161 -0.75 -8.41 7.10
CA VAL A 161 0.69 -8.18 7.03
C VAL A 161 0.99 -6.79 7.51
N PHE A 162 1.93 -6.65 8.43
CA PHE A 162 2.35 -5.36 8.95
C PHE A 162 3.87 -5.22 8.91
N ASP A 163 4.33 -4.09 8.40
CA ASP A 163 5.67 -3.58 8.68
C ASP A 163 5.54 -2.61 9.84
N ILE A 164 6.28 -2.87 10.92
CA ILE A 164 6.31 -2.02 12.11
C ILE A 164 7.75 -1.60 12.37
N GLU A 165 7.96 -0.32 12.56
CA GLU A 165 9.21 0.27 13.03
C GLU A 165 8.98 0.82 14.44
N LEU A 166 9.67 0.24 15.43
CA LEU A 166 9.59 0.67 16.81
C LEU A 166 10.53 1.84 17.06
N ILE A 167 9.97 3.03 17.12
CA ILE A 167 10.75 4.26 17.30
C ILE A 167 11.17 4.43 18.77
N ARG A 168 10.22 4.23 19.70
CA ARG A 168 10.46 4.48 21.12
C ARG A 168 9.50 3.70 22.02
N ILE A 169 10.02 3.27 23.18
CA ILE A 169 9.23 2.76 24.30
C ILE A 169 9.04 3.91 25.29
N VAL A 170 7.79 4.36 25.48
CA VAL A 170 7.46 5.53 26.31
C VAL A 170 7.36 5.13 27.79
N SER A 171 6.76 3.95 28.09
CA SER A 171 6.57 3.45 29.46
C SER A 171 6.45 1.92 29.49
#